data_692a24372aed1895013b4e4b3523e009
#
_entry.id   692a24372aed1895013b4e4b3523e009
#
_cell.length_a   1.000
_cell.length_b   1.000
_cell.length_c   1.000
_cell.angle_alpha   90.00
_cell.angle_beta   90.00
_cell.angle_gamma   90.00
#
_symmetry.space_group_name_H-M   'P 1'
#
loop_
_entity.id
_entity.type
_entity.pdbx_description
1 polymer ?
#
loop_
_entity_poly.entity_id
_entity_poly.type
_entity_poly.pdbx_seq_one_letter_code
_entity_poly.pdbx_strand_id
1 'polypeptide(L)'
;MAGKNKTTKPQGKEFQFSVTLQKKLEKLISDSEQTKMEGIRGKVFTDRYSLKDSEGKSVEEYPEQMWSRVAAGLAQVEKTPALQEEWTKKFYSALKDFKYVPGGRVLSGAGTPYEVTFYNCFVIPSPHDSRNGIIDNLKLMIDIMSRSGGVGINLSSLRPRGARVKKVNGTSSGPVNWAQLYSTATHDVIQQGGSRRGALMLMINDWHPDVEEFIEVKKDLTKINGANLSICVSDSFMSAVKEGKDWDLYYPDLADPEYDKLWDGDIDKWKAAGKKVVVYRT
;
A
#
# COMPACT_ATOMS: atom_id res chain seq x y z
N MET A 1 -40.97 -5.45 19.01
CA MET A 1 -41.08 -5.37 17.54
C MET A 1 -39.71 -5.05 17.01
N ALA A 2 -39.00 -6.05 16.52
CA ALA A 2 -37.58 -5.90 16.05
C ALA A 2 -37.61 -5.72 14.54
N GLY A 3 -37.27 -4.52 14.07
CA GLY A 3 -37.13 -4.22 12.65
C GLY A 3 -35.88 -4.88 12.08
N LYS A 4 -36.06 -5.85 11.19
CA LYS A 4 -34.99 -6.47 10.40
C LYS A 4 -34.51 -5.48 9.34
N ASN A 5 -33.40 -4.81 9.56
CA ASN A 5 -32.68 -4.10 8.52
C ASN A 5 -32.07 -5.14 7.54
N LYS A 6 -32.70 -5.29 6.40
CA LYS A 6 -32.13 -6.02 5.25
C LYS A 6 -31.03 -5.13 4.64
N THR A 7 -29.78 -5.40 4.97
CA THR A 7 -28.65 -4.93 4.20
C THR A 7 -28.65 -5.66 2.85
N THR A 8 -29.16 -5.01 1.81
CA THR A 8 -28.97 -5.45 0.43
C THR A 8 -27.48 -5.36 0.09
N LYS A 9 -26.81 -6.52 -0.04
CA LYS A 9 -25.51 -6.62 -0.68
C LYS A 9 -25.64 -6.00 -2.07
N PRO A 10 -24.70 -5.12 -2.50
CA PRO A 10 -24.67 -4.72 -3.88
C PRO A 10 -24.41 -5.99 -4.72
N GLN A 11 -25.35 -6.35 -5.55
CA GLN A 11 -25.13 -7.38 -6.58
C GLN A 11 -24.00 -6.87 -7.46
N GLY A 12 -22.85 -7.57 -7.41
CA GLY A 12 -21.78 -7.37 -8.35
C GLY A 12 -22.36 -7.54 -9.75
N LYS A 13 -22.36 -6.47 -10.53
CA LYS A 13 -22.62 -6.57 -11.96
C LYS A 13 -21.51 -7.48 -12.50
N GLU A 14 -21.86 -8.71 -12.87
CA GLU A 14 -20.99 -9.57 -13.65
C GLU A 14 -20.53 -8.76 -14.86
N PHE A 15 -19.24 -8.58 -14.95
CA PHE A 15 -18.58 -7.85 -16.00
C PHE A 15 -18.63 -8.69 -17.27
N GLN A 16 -19.79 -8.73 -17.93
CA GLN A 16 -19.87 -9.29 -19.26
C GLN A 16 -19.21 -8.30 -20.23
N PHE A 17 -17.95 -8.56 -20.53
CA PHE A 17 -17.31 -7.99 -21.72
C PHE A 17 -18.28 -8.20 -22.88
N SER A 18 -18.71 -7.11 -23.51
CA SER A 18 -19.56 -7.22 -24.69
C SER A 18 -18.81 -8.12 -25.70
N VAL A 19 -19.39 -9.27 -25.99
CA VAL A 19 -18.86 -10.25 -26.97
C VAL A 19 -18.50 -9.58 -28.31
N THR A 20 -19.20 -8.50 -28.63
CA THR A 20 -18.94 -7.66 -29.79
C THR A 20 -17.62 -6.89 -29.69
N LEU A 21 -17.24 -6.40 -28.53
CA LEU A 21 -15.98 -5.69 -28.31
C LEU A 21 -14.80 -6.66 -28.34
N GLN A 22 -14.96 -7.85 -27.71
CA GLN A 22 -13.97 -8.92 -27.80
C GLN A 22 -13.70 -9.35 -29.26
N LYS A 23 -14.73 -9.61 -30.04
CA LYS A 23 -14.58 -9.97 -31.46
C LYS A 23 -13.95 -8.86 -32.32
N LYS A 24 -14.24 -7.59 -32.03
CA LYS A 24 -13.58 -6.45 -32.71
C LYS A 24 -12.11 -6.33 -32.30
N LEU A 25 -11.76 -6.60 -31.05
CA LEU A 25 -10.39 -6.58 -30.53
C LEU A 25 -9.58 -7.77 -31.08
N GLU A 26 -10.18 -8.96 -31.14
CA GLU A 26 -9.59 -10.14 -31.79
C GLU A 26 -9.26 -9.89 -33.26
N LYS A 27 -10.12 -9.16 -33.95
CA LYS A 27 -9.89 -8.79 -35.37
C LYS A 27 -8.76 -7.76 -35.54
N LEU A 28 -8.58 -6.84 -34.57
CA LEU A 28 -7.46 -5.89 -34.54
C LEU A 28 -6.12 -6.58 -34.27
N ILE A 29 -6.14 -7.69 -33.51
CA ILE A 29 -4.95 -8.47 -33.14
C ILE A 29 -4.57 -9.45 -34.27
N SER A 30 -5.54 -10.01 -35.02
CA SER A 30 -5.27 -10.97 -36.10
C SER A 30 -4.50 -10.40 -37.28
N ASP A 31 -4.56 -9.07 -37.47
CA ASP A 31 -3.88 -8.36 -38.55
C ASP A 31 -2.52 -7.74 -38.13
N SER A 32 -2.10 -7.91 -36.86
CA SER A 32 -0.85 -7.38 -36.34
C SER A 32 0.16 -8.50 -36.10
N GLU A 33 1.44 -8.20 -36.40
CA GLU A 33 2.56 -9.05 -36.05
C GLU A 33 2.58 -9.28 -34.54
N GLN A 34 2.40 -10.54 -34.07
CA GLN A 34 2.32 -10.90 -32.66
C GLN A 34 3.71 -10.79 -32.03
N THR A 35 3.83 -10.00 -30.97
CA THR A 35 5.09 -9.84 -30.24
C THR A 35 5.41 -11.11 -29.43
N LYS A 36 6.39 -11.88 -29.85
CA LYS A 36 6.85 -13.04 -29.10
C LYS A 36 7.69 -12.60 -27.92
N MET A 37 7.24 -12.98 -26.73
CA MET A 37 7.96 -12.79 -25.49
C MET A 37 8.73 -14.07 -25.14
N GLU A 38 10.06 -14.04 -25.23
CA GLU A 38 10.93 -15.18 -24.96
C GLU A 38 11.72 -15.01 -23.66
N GLY A 39 12.20 -16.11 -23.10
CA GLY A 39 13.05 -16.14 -21.93
C GLY A 39 12.38 -15.50 -20.71
N ILE A 40 13.14 -14.71 -19.96
CA ILE A 40 12.66 -14.08 -18.72
C ILE A 40 11.50 -13.10 -18.96
N ARG A 41 11.48 -12.43 -20.12
CA ARG A 41 10.38 -11.50 -20.47
C ARG A 41 9.06 -12.25 -20.61
N GLY A 42 9.05 -13.38 -21.31
CA GLY A 42 7.88 -14.23 -21.47
C GLY A 42 7.39 -14.76 -20.12
N LYS A 43 8.32 -15.25 -19.29
CA LYS A 43 7.97 -15.70 -17.94
C LYS A 43 7.35 -14.59 -17.08
N VAL A 44 7.94 -13.40 -17.05
CA VAL A 44 7.40 -12.25 -16.29
C VAL A 44 6.03 -11.83 -16.81
N PHE A 45 5.84 -11.77 -18.13
CA PHE A 45 4.55 -11.47 -18.75
C PHE A 45 3.49 -12.49 -18.31
N THR A 46 3.76 -13.77 -18.49
CA THR A 46 2.85 -14.86 -18.15
C THR A 46 2.54 -14.91 -16.66
N ASP A 47 3.56 -14.78 -15.78
CA ASP A 47 3.37 -14.92 -14.34
C ASP A 47 2.66 -13.71 -13.69
N ARG A 48 2.88 -12.50 -14.21
CA ARG A 48 2.50 -11.26 -13.50
C ARG A 48 1.47 -10.38 -14.20
N TYR A 49 1.38 -10.42 -15.52
CA TYR A 49 0.58 -9.45 -16.27
C TYR A 49 -0.54 -10.06 -17.09
N SER A 50 -0.36 -11.28 -17.59
CA SER A 50 -1.39 -11.99 -18.31
C SER A 50 -2.60 -12.29 -17.45
N LEU A 51 -3.80 -12.13 -18.02
CA LEU A 51 -5.05 -12.55 -17.39
C LEU A 51 -5.00 -14.07 -17.13
N LYS A 52 -5.50 -14.47 -15.99
CA LYS A 52 -5.63 -15.89 -15.59
C LYS A 52 -7.08 -16.32 -15.64
N ASP A 53 -7.31 -17.58 -15.98
CA ASP A 53 -8.60 -18.24 -15.80
C ASP A 53 -8.82 -18.67 -14.33
N SER A 54 -9.94 -19.35 -14.08
CA SER A 54 -10.28 -19.86 -12.74
C SER A 54 -9.32 -20.94 -12.22
N GLU A 55 -8.53 -21.56 -13.10
CA GLU A 55 -7.53 -22.58 -12.76
C GLU A 55 -6.13 -21.96 -12.60
N GLY A 56 -6.00 -20.63 -12.77
CA GLY A 56 -4.73 -19.90 -12.69
C GLY A 56 -3.86 -20.01 -13.94
N LYS A 57 -4.39 -20.57 -15.04
CA LYS A 57 -3.70 -20.66 -16.31
C LYS A 57 -3.79 -19.33 -17.07
N SER A 58 -2.70 -18.96 -17.74
CA SER A 58 -2.66 -17.77 -18.58
C SER A 58 -3.57 -17.91 -19.80
N VAL A 59 -4.45 -16.93 -20.02
CA VAL A 59 -5.33 -16.85 -21.20
C VAL A 59 -4.85 -15.82 -22.21
N GLU A 60 -3.88 -15.00 -21.85
CA GLU A 60 -3.22 -14.07 -22.76
C GLU A 60 -1.82 -14.59 -23.08
N GLU A 61 -1.55 -14.80 -24.36
CA GLU A 61 -0.28 -15.35 -24.86
C GLU A 61 0.66 -14.25 -25.37
N TYR A 62 0.09 -13.10 -25.76
CA TYR A 62 0.82 -11.98 -26.36
C TYR A 62 0.50 -10.66 -25.68
N PRO A 63 1.44 -9.70 -25.63
CA PRO A 63 1.22 -8.37 -25.08
C PRO A 63 0.05 -7.62 -25.72
N GLU A 64 -0.21 -7.84 -27.01
CA GLU A 64 -1.32 -7.23 -27.74
C GLU A 64 -2.68 -7.54 -27.10
N GLN A 65 -2.87 -8.75 -26.61
CA GLN A 65 -4.10 -9.15 -25.91
C GLN A 65 -4.24 -8.39 -24.59
N MET A 66 -3.16 -8.28 -23.81
CA MET A 66 -3.12 -7.48 -22.59
C MET A 66 -3.39 -5.99 -22.89
N TRP A 67 -2.72 -5.41 -23.90
CA TRP A 67 -2.94 -4.00 -24.26
C TRP A 67 -4.38 -3.74 -24.67
N SER A 68 -4.99 -4.65 -25.42
CA SER A 68 -6.41 -4.59 -25.79
C SER A 68 -7.32 -4.61 -24.61
N ARG A 69 -7.12 -5.55 -23.66
CA ARG A 69 -7.89 -5.64 -22.43
C ARG A 69 -7.76 -4.38 -21.59
N VAL A 70 -6.53 -3.90 -21.39
CA VAL A 70 -6.25 -2.69 -20.59
C VAL A 70 -6.89 -1.47 -21.23
N ALA A 71 -6.72 -1.29 -22.55
CA ALA A 71 -7.30 -0.17 -23.29
C ALA A 71 -8.83 -0.15 -23.19
N ALA A 72 -9.47 -1.31 -23.40
CA ALA A 72 -10.91 -1.44 -23.29
C ALA A 72 -11.40 -1.21 -21.83
N GLY A 73 -10.68 -1.76 -20.85
CA GLY A 73 -11.00 -1.60 -19.42
C GLY A 73 -10.95 -0.14 -18.96
N LEU A 74 -9.93 0.61 -19.40
CA LEU A 74 -9.81 2.03 -19.08
C LEU A 74 -10.87 2.89 -19.78
N ALA A 75 -11.20 2.56 -21.04
CA ALA A 75 -12.18 3.31 -21.81
C ALA A 75 -13.63 3.17 -21.31
N GLN A 76 -13.92 2.21 -20.43
CA GLN A 76 -15.28 2.00 -19.90
C GLN A 76 -15.81 3.16 -19.04
N VAL A 77 -14.93 4.01 -18.53
CA VAL A 77 -15.32 5.23 -17.80
C VAL A 77 -16.03 6.23 -18.70
N GLU A 78 -15.88 6.11 -20.03
CA GLU A 78 -16.50 7.01 -20.98
C GLU A 78 -18.03 6.84 -21.06
N LYS A 79 -18.73 7.95 -21.25
CA LYS A 79 -20.18 8.03 -21.09
C LYS A 79 -20.99 7.31 -22.20
N THR A 80 -20.42 7.17 -23.39
CA THR A 80 -21.13 6.61 -24.55
C THR A 80 -20.32 5.50 -25.21
N PRO A 81 -21.00 4.49 -25.83
CA PRO A 81 -20.30 3.44 -26.57
C PRO A 81 -19.36 3.96 -27.66
N ALA A 82 -19.72 5.06 -28.33
CA ALA A 82 -18.88 5.68 -29.37
C ALA A 82 -17.58 6.24 -28.75
N LEU A 83 -17.66 6.93 -27.62
CA LEU A 83 -16.49 7.40 -26.89
C LEU A 83 -15.65 6.24 -26.35
N GLN A 84 -16.29 5.20 -25.81
CA GLN A 84 -15.57 4.00 -25.34
C GLN A 84 -14.78 3.35 -26.49
N GLU A 85 -15.34 3.24 -27.68
CA GLU A 85 -14.64 2.71 -28.84
C GLU A 85 -13.49 3.63 -29.30
N GLU A 86 -13.71 4.93 -29.33
CA GLU A 86 -12.70 5.93 -29.67
C GLU A 86 -11.51 5.87 -28.71
N TRP A 87 -11.78 5.93 -27.41
CA TRP A 87 -10.73 5.90 -26.39
C TRP A 87 -10.03 4.55 -26.29
N THR A 88 -10.73 3.44 -26.53
CA THR A 88 -10.09 2.13 -26.62
C THR A 88 -9.01 2.13 -27.71
N LYS A 89 -9.31 2.67 -28.89
CA LYS A 89 -8.33 2.76 -30.00
C LYS A 89 -7.15 3.65 -29.63
N LYS A 90 -7.40 4.81 -29.00
CA LYS A 90 -6.36 5.73 -28.55
C LYS A 90 -5.44 5.09 -27.51
N PHE A 91 -6.01 4.47 -26.49
CA PHE A 91 -5.23 3.79 -25.44
C PHE A 91 -4.44 2.60 -26.01
N TYR A 92 -5.06 1.78 -26.86
CA TYR A 92 -4.34 0.67 -27.50
C TYR A 92 -3.16 1.18 -28.33
N SER A 93 -3.36 2.22 -29.13
CA SER A 93 -2.27 2.82 -29.93
C SER A 93 -1.12 3.38 -29.08
N ALA A 94 -1.44 3.90 -27.88
CA ALA A 94 -0.43 4.37 -26.95
C ALA A 94 0.35 3.24 -26.28
N LEU A 95 -0.31 2.12 -25.97
CA LEU A 95 0.29 0.95 -25.32
C LEU A 95 1.08 0.07 -26.27
N LYS A 96 0.59 -0.02 -27.54
CA LYS A 96 1.19 -0.89 -28.57
C LYS A 96 2.68 -0.62 -28.73
N ASP A 97 3.46 -1.68 -28.92
CA ASP A 97 4.91 -1.65 -29.10
C ASP A 97 5.65 -1.03 -27.89
N PHE A 98 5.04 -1.09 -26.70
CA PHE A 98 5.58 -0.49 -25.47
C PHE A 98 5.89 1.01 -25.56
N LYS A 99 5.19 1.76 -26.44
CA LYS A 99 5.37 3.22 -26.55
C LYS A 99 5.09 3.93 -25.24
N TYR A 100 4.10 3.44 -24.49
CA TYR A 100 3.79 3.85 -23.14
C TYR A 100 3.54 2.61 -22.27
N VAL A 101 4.20 2.54 -21.12
CA VAL A 101 4.06 1.44 -20.16
C VAL A 101 3.52 2.00 -18.85
N PRO A 102 2.23 1.82 -18.55
CA PRO A 102 1.66 2.25 -17.28
C PRO A 102 2.18 1.40 -16.11
N GLY A 103 1.86 1.82 -14.89
CA GLY A 103 2.19 1.06 -13.69
C GLY A 103 1.69 -0.38 -13.77
N GLY A 104 2.48 -1.32 -13.24
CA GLY A 104 2.21 -2.76 -13.35
C GLY A 104 0.81 -3.18 -12.91
N ARG A 105 0.21 -2.45 -11.95
CA ARG A 105 -1.16 -2.75 -11.49
C ARG A 105 -2.24 -2.39 -12.50
N VAL A 106 -2.01 -1.39 -13.33
CA VAL A 106 -2.89 -1.07 -14.46
C VAL A 106 -2.83 -2.19 -15.49
N LEU A 107 -1.60 -2.66 -15.81
CA LEU A 107 -1.42 -3.76 -16.78
C LEU A 107 -2.05 -5.07 -16.29
N SER A 108 -1.90 -5.42 -15.01
CA SER A 108 -2.41 -6.68 -14.46
C SER A 108 -3.89 -6.62 -14.07
N GLY A 109 -4.45 -5.43 -13.80
CA GLY A 109 -5.77 -5.29 -13.19
C GLY A 109 -6.84 -4.66 -14.08
N ALA A 110 -6.47 -3.75 -15.01
CA ALA A 110 -7.48 -3.09 -15.85
C ALA A 110 -8.15 -4.07 -16.81
N GLY A 111 -9.49 -4.00 -16.87
CA GLY A 111 -10.29 -4.89 -17.72
C GLY A 111 -10.37 -6.33 -17.21
N THR A 112 -10.02 -6.59 -15.96
CA THR A 112 -10.22 -7.90 -15.31
C THR A 112 -11.43 -7.88 -14.38
N PRO A 113 -11.99 -9.04 -14.02
CA PRO A 113 -13.07 -9.15 -13.04
C PRO A 113 -12.59 -9.03 -11.57
N TYR A 114 -11.30 -8.82 -11.33
CA TYR A 114 -10.72 -8.83 -9.99
C TYR A 114 -10.92 -7.49 -9.27
N GLU A 115 -11.17 -7.56 -7.96
CA GLU A 115 -11.14 -6.39 -7.09
C GLU A 115 -9.70 -5.98 -6.77
N VAL A 116 -9.10 -5.16 -7.63
CA VAL A 116 -7.74 -4.68 -7.47
C VAL A 116 -7.67 -3.16 -7.54
N THR A 117 -6.69 -2.57 -6.88
CA THR A 117 -6.39 -1.14 -7.03
C THR A 117 -5.44 -0.90 -8.19
N PHE A 118 -5.62 0.25 -8.88
CA PHE A 118 -4.67 0.71 -9.89
C PHE A 118 -3.55 1.57 -9.30
N TYR A 119 -3.70 2.00 -8.05
CA TYR A 119 -2.64 2.68 -7.31
C TYR A 119 -1.62 1.67 -6.78
N ASN A 120 -0.33 1.99 -6.96
CA ASN A 120 0.74 1.09 -6.52
C ASN A 120 0.95 1.13 -5.01
N CYS A 121 0.91 2.34 -4.41
CA CYS A 121 1.23 2.55 -3.00
C CYS A 121 0.27 3.54 -2.36
N PHE A 122 0.06 3.34 -1.07
CA PHE A 122 -0.77 4.18 -0.21
C PHE A 122 0.02 4.56 1.03
N VAL A 123 -0.02 5.82 1.40
CA VAL A 123 0.39 6.27 2.74
C VAL A 123 -0.88 6.34 3.58
N ILE A 124 -0.94 5.57 4.65
CA ILE A 124 -2.08 5.57 5.56
C ILE A 124 -1.73 6.38 6.82
N PRO A 125 -2.73 6.90 7.53
CA PRO A 125 -2.49 7.63 8.78
C PRO A 125 -1.66 6.81 9.77
N SER A 126 -0.86 7.48 10.59
CA SER A 126 -0.18 6.84 11.72
C SER A 126 -1.20 6.17 12.65
N PRO A 127 -0.88 5.02 13.25
CA PRO A 127 -1.79 4.37 14.19
C PRO A 127 -2.02 5.27 15.40
N HIS A 128 -3.26 5.38 15.87
CA HIS A 128 -3.50 5.99 17.18
C HIS A 128 -2.77 5.21 18.26
N ASP A 129 -2.18 5.91 19.28
CA ASP A 129 -1.37 5.30 20.34
C ASP A 129 -2.23 4.51 21.35
N SER A 130 -2.87 3.47 20.86
CA SER A 130 -3.68 2.53 21.63
C SER A 130 -3.69 1.16 20.95
N ARG A 131 -3.99 0.09 21.69
CA ARG A 131 -4.11 -1.25 21.10
C ARG A 131 -5.13 -1.29 19.96
N ASN A 132 -6.29 -0.67 20.16
CA ASN A 132 -7.32 -0.63 19.12
C ASN A 132 -6.83 0.14 17.89
N GLY A 133 -6.22 1.33 18.09
CA GLY A 133 -5.69 2.12 16.98
C GLY A 133 -4.62 1.38 16.17
N ILE A 134 -3.75 0.61 16.83
CA ILE A 134 -2.75 -0.22 16.16
C ILE A 134 -3.42 -1.34 15.35
N ILE A 135 -4.42 -2.03 15.92
CA ILE A 135 -5.11 -3.13 15.23
C ILE A 135 -6.01 -2.61 14.11
N ASP A 136 -6.68 -1.47 14.28
CA ASP A 136 -7.47 -0.83 13.22
C ASP A 136 -6.58 -0.41 12.05
N ASN A 137 -5.39 0.12 12.34
CA ASN A 137 -4.40 0.47 11.33
C ASN A 137 -3.86 -0.79 10.60
N LEU A 138 -3.59 -1.87 11.34
CA LEU A 138 -3.21 -3.16 10.76
C LEU A 138 -4.30 -3.70 9.84
N LYS A 139 -5.57 -3.62 10.25
CA LYS A 139 -6.71 -4.01 9.42
C LYS A 139 -6.76 -3.21 8.12
N LEU A 140 -6.63 -1.89 8.20
CA LEU A 140 -6.59 -1.01 7.02
C LEU A 140 -5.44 -1.39 6.08
N MET A 141 -4.26 -1.67 6.62
CA MET A 141 -3.11 -2.16 5.84
C MET A 141 -3.47 -3.46 5.10
N ILE A 142 -4.05 -4.44 5.80
CA ILE A 142 -4.46 -5.73 5.21
C ILE A 142 -5.50 -5.53 4.10
N ASP A 143 -6.51 -4.69 4.32
CA ASP A 143 -7.56 -4.39 3.35
C ASP A 143 -7.00 -3.77 2.05
N ILE A 144 -5.98 -2.92 2.15
CA ILE A 144 -5.30 -2.33 0.99
C ILE A 144 -4.42 -3.37 0.29
N MET A 145 -3.63 -4.13 1.06
CA MET A 145 -2.70 -5.11 0.51
C MET A 145 -3.42 -6.28 -0.16
N SER A 146 -4.58 -6.70 0.36
CA SER A 146 -5.41 -7.74 -0.25
C SER A 146 -5.88 -7.37 -1.67
N ARG A 147 -5.99 -6.05 -1.94
CA ARG A 147 -6.27 -5.50 -3.28
C ARG A 147 -5.00 -5.14 -4.05
N SER A 148 -3.88 -5.73 -3.66
CA SER A 148 -2.57 -5.52 -4.29
C SER A 148 -1.95 -4.14 -4.09
N GLY A 149 -2.38 -3.30 -3.13
CA GLY A 149 -1.75 -2.02 -2.76
C GLY A 149 -0.50 -2.24 -1.90
N GLY A 150 0.58 -1.50 -2.13
CA GLY A 150 1.66 -1.34 -1.16
C GLY A 150 1.28 -0.29 -0.10
N VAL A 151 1.81 -0.38 1.11
CA VAL A 151 1.43 0.51 2.21
C VAL A 151 2.66 1.10 2.90
N GLY A 152 2.61 2.40 3.20
CA GLY A 152 3.57 3.11 4.04
C GLY A 152 2.90 3.59 5.33
N ILE A 153 3.54 3.37 6.48
CA ILE A 153 3.03 3.71 7.81
C ILE A 153 4.15 4.36 8.62
N ASN A 154 3.88 5.53 9.22
CA ASN A 154 4.77 6.14 10.19
C ASN A 154 4.35 5.72 11.60
N LEU A 155 5.27 5.14 12.36
CA LEU A 155 5.04 4.60 13.71
C LEU A 155 5.40 5.58 14.83
N SER A 156 5.81 6.80 14.51
CA SER A 156 6.23 7.81 15.50
C SER A 156 5.10 8.28 16.43
N SER A 157 3.85 7.99 16.07
CA SER A 157 2.71 8.23 16.96
C SER A 157 2.67 7.32 18.16
N LEU A 158 3.33 6.16 18.13
CA LEU A 158 3.34 5.18 19.21
C LEU A 158 4.32 5.58 20.30
N ARG A 159 3.87 5.50 21.55
CA ARG A 159 4.72 5.79 22.72
C ARG A 159 5.97 4.90 22.77
N PRO A 160 7.09 5.43 23.26
CA PRO A 160 8.35 4.70 23.26
C PRO A 160 8.32 3.48 24.18
N ARG A 161 9.29 2.59 23.97
CA ARG A 161 9.56 1.44 24.83
C ARG A 161 9.75 1.89 26.28
N GLY A 162 9.19 1.14 27.23
CA GLY A 162 9.27 1.43 28.65
C GLY A 162 8.30 2.52 29.15
N ALA A 163 7.67 3.28 28.25
CA ALA A 163 6.68 4.28 28.64
C ALA A 163 5.49 3.63 29.36
N ARG A 164 4.99 4.32 30.42
CA ARG A 164 3.93 3.77 31.27
C ARG A 164 2.59 3.63 30.55
N VAL A 165 1.94 2.49 30.74
CA VAL A 165 0.56 2.23 30.31
C VAL A 165 -0.37 2.28 31.53
N LYS A 166 -1.01 3.43 31.76
CA LYS A 166 -1.76 3.74 32.98
C LYS A 166 -2.83 2.70 33.33
N LYS A 167 -3.65 2.27 32.36
CA LYS A 167 -4.84 1.40 32.59
C LYS A 167 -4.50 -0.03 33.04
N VAL A 168 -3.32 -0.52 32.71
CA VAL A 168 -2.89 -1.90 33.02
C VAL A 168 -1.65 -1.95 33.91
N ASN A 169 -1.20 -0.79 34.40
CA ASN A 169 -0.01 -0.63 35.26
C ASN A 169 1.24 -1.34 34.67
N GLY A 170 1.36 -1.36 33.37
CA GLY A 170 2.46 -1.96 32.63
C GLY A 170 3.29 -0.93 31.87
N THR A 171 4.19 -1.42 31.04
CA THR A 171 5.05 -0.62 30.18
C THR A 171 4.82 -0.94 28.71
N SER A 172 5.08 0.05 27.84
CA SER A 172 5.02 -0.10 26.39
C SER A 172 6.17 -0.96 25.86
N SER A 173 5.88 -1.79 24.90
CA SER A 173 6.89 -2.54 24.14
C SER A 173 7.58 -1.71 23.03
N GLY A 174 7.08 -0.51 22.76
CA GLY A 174 7.61 0.40 21.74
C GLY A 174 7.19 0.09 20.31
N PRO A 175 7.39 1.06 19.37
CA PRO A 175 7.00 0.92 17.96
C PRO A 175 7.74 -0.21 17.25
N VAL A 176 8.98 -0.54 17.63
CA VAL A 176 9.78 -1.60 16.99
C VAL A 176 9.13 -2.98 17.17
N ASN A 177 8.60 -3.27 18.36
CA ASN A 177 7.88 -4.53 18.59
C ASN A 177 6.54 -4.58 17.82
N TRP A 178 5.82 -3.47 17.74
CA TRP A 178 4.63 -3.39 16.91
C TRP A 178 4.96 -3.51 15.42
N ALA A 179 6.11 -2.98 14.98
CA ALA A 179 6.59 -3.17 13.61
C ALA A 179 6.73 -4.65 13.23
N GLN A 180 7.10 -5.52 14.18
CA GLN A 180 7.17 -6.96 13.94
C GLN A 180 5.80 -7.55 13.59
N LEU A 181 4.71 -7.09 14.22
CA LEU A 181 3.36 -7.54 13.90
C LEU A 181 2.96 -7.16 12.46
N TYR A 182 3.21 -5.92 12.05
CA TYR A 182 2.96 -5.46 10.68
C TYR A 182 3.79 -6.24 9.65
N SER A 183 5.06 -6.49 9.99
CA SER A 183 5.98 -7.26 9.15
C SER A 183 5.50 -8.70 8.95
N THR A 184 5.13 -9.40 10.03
CA THR A 184 4.63 -10.76 9.99
C THR A 184 3.32 -10.85 9.19
N ALA A 185 2.39 -9.91 9.41
CA ALA A 185 1.17 -9.84 8.63
C ALA A 185 1.45 -9.69 7.13
N THR A 186 2.42 -8.85 6.76
CA THR A 186 2.80 -8.64 5.36
C THR A 186 3.48 -9.85 4.74
N HIS A 187 4.43 -10.47 5.46
CA HIS A 187 5.25 -11.55 4.93
C HIS A 187 4.49 -12.88 4.88
N ASP A 188 3.81 -13.24 5.96
CA ASP A 188 3.30 -14.59 6.15
C ASP A 188 1.81 -14.73 5.85
N VAL A 189 1.02 -13.66 6.06
CA VAL A 189 -0.44 -13.72 5.95
C VAL A 189 -0.93 -13.26 4.58
N ILE A 190 -0.41 -12.15 4.06
CA ILE A 190 -0.94 -11.50 2.84
C ILE A 190 -0.31 -12.04 1.57
N GLN A 191 0.83 -12.72 1.64
CA GLN A 191 1.51 -13.28 0.45
C GLN A 191 0.70 -14.29 -0.36
N GLN A 192 -0.29 -14.92 0.24
CA GLN A 192 -1.01 -16.04 -0.38
C GLN A 192 -2.18 -15.63 -1.28
N GLY A 193 -2.53 -14.34 -1.33
CA GLY A 193 -3.75 -13.85 -1.99
C GLY A 193 -3.57 -13.19 -3.35
N GLY A 194 -2.40 -13.23 -4.01
CA GLY A 194 -2.24 -12.57 -5.30
C GLY A 194 -0.89 -12.80 -5.99
N SER A 195 -0.77 -12.29 -7.20
CA SER A 195 0.44 -12.36 -8.04
C SER A 195 1.65 -11.56 -7.49
N ARG A 196 1.46 -10.77 -6.45
CA ARG A 196 2.51 -9.96 -5.81
C ARG A 196 2.53 -10.16 -4.30
N ARG A 197 3.75 -10.26 -3.76
CA ARG A 197 4.01 -10.20 -2.31
C ARG A 197 3.56 -8.85 -1.75
N GLY A 198 3.12 -8.82 -0.50
CA GLY A 198 2.87 -7.58 0.24
C GLY A 198 4.08 -6.65 0.19
N ALA A 199 3.85 -5.34 0.10
CA ALA A 199 4.91 -4.33 0.10
C ALA A 199 4.62 -3.33 1.22
N LEU A 200 5.48 -3.33 2.23
CA LEU A 200 5.36 -2.49 3.42
C LEU A 200 6.59 -1.60 3.57
N MET A 201 6.35 -0.32 3.84
CA MET A 201 7.32 0.64 4.34
C MET A 201 6.90 1.06 5.74
N LEU A 202 7.75 0.85 6.73
CA LEU A 202 7.58 1.39 8.07
C LEU A 202 8.56 2.54 8.28
N MET A 203 8.07 3.61 8.87
CA MET A 203 8.83 4.83 9.09
C MET A 203 8.82 5.21 10.57
N ILE A 204 9.87 5.90 11.00
CA ILE A 204 9.95 6.59 12.27
C ILE A 204 10.67 7.93 12.09
N ASN A 205 10.30 8.93 12.89
CA ASN A 205 10.92 10.24 12.83
C ASN A 205 12.23 10.28 13.63
N ASP A 206 13.12 11.17 13.25
CA ASP A 206 14.45 11.38 13.84
C ASP A 206 14.45 11.76 15.33
N TRP A 207 13.39 12.37 15.82
CA TRP A 207 13.21 12.80 17.19
C TRP A 207 12.65 11.72 18.13
N HIS A 208 12.20 10.57 17.59
CA HIS A 208 11.52 9.54 18.40
C HIS A 208 12.53 8.80 19.30
N PRO A 209 12.22 8.56 20.60
CA PRO A 209 13.15 7.90 21.53
C PRO A 209 13.66 6.52 21.08
N ASP A 210 12.86 5.77 20.31
CA ASP A 210 13.19 4.42 19.84
C ASP A 210 13.81 4.42 18.44
N VAL A 211 14.25 5.57 17.91
CA VAL A 211 14.81 5.65 16.53
C VAL A 211 16.07 4.80 16.36
N GLU A 212 16.93 4.76 17.37
CA GLU A 212 18.15 3.95 17.31
C GLU A 212 17.83 2.45 17.30
N GLU A 213 16.90 2.01 18.16
CA GLU A 213 16.44 0.62 18.14
C GLU A 213 15.84 0.25 16.78
N PHE A 214 15.09 1.19 16.17
CA PHE A 214 14.49 1.00 14.85
C PHE A 214 15.56 0.88 13.75
N ILE A 215 16.65 1.66 13.82
CA ILE A 215 17.78 1.56 12.90
C ILE A 215 18.48 0.20 13.07
N GLU A 216 18.71 -0.21 14.30
CA GLU A 216 19.51 -1.38 14.62
C GLU A 216 18.78 -2.71 14.42
N VAL A 217 17.45 -2.71 14.44
CA VAL A 217 16.66 -3.95 14.35
C VAL A 217 16.99 -4.79 13.12
N LYS A 218 17.40 -4.16 12.00
CA LYS A 218 17.81 -4.85 10.77
C LYS A 218 19.18 -5.52 10.83
N LYS A 219 19.95 -5.31 11.89
CA LYS A 219 21.17 -6.11 12.14
C LYS A 219 20.82 -7.59 12.36
N ASP A 220 19.61 -7.85 12.87
CA ASP A 220 19.02 -9.19 12.94
C ASP A 220 18.10 -9.39 11.74
N LEU A 221 18.57 -10.10 10.72
CA LEU A 221 17.85 -10.34 9.47
C LEU A 221 16.58 -11.19 9.63
N THR A 222 16.36 -11.77 10.81
CA THR A 222 15.13 -12.52 11.11
C THR A 222 13.99 -11.61 11.57
N LYS A 223 14.32 -10.38 11.99
CA LYS A 223 13.36 -9.40 12.48
C LYS A 223 12.89 -8.47 11.35
N ILE A 224 11.61 -8.17 11.35
CA ILE A 224 10.96 -7.22 10.44
C ILE A 224 11.37 -7.47 8.96
N ASN A 225 11.38 -8.74 8.55
CA ASN A 225 11.78 -9.17 7.21
C ASN A 225 10.72 -8.89 6.13
N GLY A 226 9.47 -8.63 6.53
CA GLY A 226 8.36 -8.29 5.63
C GLY A 226 8.20 -6.78 5.36
N ALA A 227 9.08 -5.91 5.88
CA ALA A 227 9.00 -4.48 5.70
C ALA A 227 10.35 -3.83 5.37
N ASN A 228 10.32 -2.80 4.53
CA ASN A 228 11.39 -1.82 4.43
C ASN A 228 11.28 -0.83 5.59
N LEU A 229 12.41 -0.36 6.08
CA LEU A 229 12.49 0.64 7.15
C LEU A 229 13.05 1.95 6.62
N SER A 230 12.51 3.07 7.07
CA SER A 230 12.98 4.40 6.71
C SER A 230 12.92 5.34 7.93
N ILE A 231 13.90 6.24 8.03
CA ILE A 231 13.90 7.32 9.00
C ILE A 231 13.43 8.59 8.29
N CYS A 232 12.43 9.25 8.87
CA CYS A 232 12.01 10.57 8.43
C CYS A 232 12.90 11.61 9.12
N VAL A 233 13.85 12.16 8.37
CA VAL A 233 14.78 13.17 8.89
C VAL A 233 14.24 14.57 8.63
N SER A 234 14.31 15.43 9.65
CA SER A 234 13.91 16.84 9.56
C SER A 234 15.05 17.73 9.10
N ASP A 235 14.72 18.92 8.58
CA ASP A 235 15.72 19.94 8.25
C ASP A 235 16.52 20.37 9.48
N SER A 236 15.88 20.39 10.65
CA SER A 236 16.53 20.69 11.93
C SER A 236 17.58 19.64 12.30
N PHE A 237 17.25 18.36 12.13
CA PHE A 237 18.21 17.26 12.32
C PHE A 237 19.39 17.39 11.36
N MET A 238 19.12 17.62 10.07
CA MET A 238 20.18 17.78 9.08
C MET A 238 21.08 18.99 9.35
N SER A 239 20.51 20.07 9.90
CA SER A 239 21.29 21.23 10.35
C SER A 239 22.16 20.92 11.57
N ALA A 240 21.62 20.19 12.56
CA ALA A 240 22.39 19.73 13.71
C ALA A 240 23.57 18.84 13.30
N VAL A 241 23.34 17.88 12.39
CA VAL A 241 24.40 17.02 11.82
C VAL A 241 25.50 17.84 11.15
N LYS A 242 25.10 18.84 10.31
CA LYS A 242 26.04 19.71 9.62
C LYS A 242 26.90 20.55 10.57
N GLU A 243 26.32 20.97 11.69
CA GLU A 243 26.94 21.80 12.71
C GLU A 243 27.66 21.00 13.80
N GLY A 244 27.56 19.67 13.79
CA GLY A 244 28.13 18.78 14.80
C GLY A 244 27.51 18.96 16.19
N LYS A 245 26.22 19.29 16.24
CA LYS A 245 25.46 19.47 17.48
C LYS A 245 24.81 18.18 17.93
N ASP A 246 24.55 18.10 19.23
CA ASP A 246 23.76 17.04 19.83
C ASP A 246 22.30 17.10 19.35
N TRP A 247 21.61 15.96 19.40
CA TRP A 247 20.23 15.82 18.97
C TRP A 247 19.37 15.17 20.06
N ASP A 248 18.35 15.89 20.50
CA ASP A 248 17.43 15.40 21.51
C ASP A 248 16.44 14.38 20.96
N LEU A 249 16.30 13.25 21.65
CA LEU A 249 15.24 12.29 21.44
C LEU A 249 14.12 12.56 22.46
N TYR A 250 12.95 12.91 21.98
CA TYR A 250 11.86 13.36 22.84
C TYR A 250 10.51 12.81 22.40
N TYR A 251 9.53 12.91 23.28
CA TYR A 251 8.16 12.46 23.02
C TYR A 251 7.17 13.35 23.77
N PRO A 252 5.89 13.45 23.34
CA PRO A 252 4.85 14.13 24.10
C PRO A 252 4.78 13.70 25.56
N ASP A 253 4.46 14.63 26.45
CA ASP A 253 4.22 14.28 27.85
C ASP A 253 2.97 13.40 27.96
N LEU A 254 3.17 12.13 28.26
CA LEU A 254 2.10 11.15 28.45
C LEU A 254 1.22 11.42 29.67
N ALA A 255 1.63 12.36 30.54
CA ALA A 255 0.84 12.80 31.69
C ALA A 255 -0.17 13.88 31.31
N ASP A 256 -0.03 14.53 30.16
CA ASP A 256 -0.96 15.55 29.69
C ASP A 256 -2.38 14.95 29.56
N PRO A 257 -3.41 15.58 30.19
CA PRO A 257 -4.77 15.05 30.19
C PRO A 257 -5.42 15.04 28.80
N GLU A 258 -4.92 15.82 27.87
CA GLU A 258 -5.42 15.88 26.50
C GLU A 258 -4.63 14.99 25.52
N TYR A 259 -3.64 14.22 26.01
CA TYR A 259 -2.79 13.38 25.17
C TYR A 259 -3.62 12.46 24.26
N ASP A 260 -4.52 11.66 24.84
CA ASP A 260 -5.33 10.69 24.10
C ASP A 260 -6.23 11.36 23.04
N LYS A 261 -6.53 12.66 23.19
CA LYS A 261 -7.42 13.41 22.29
C LYS A 261 -6.67 14.15 21.17
N LEU A 262 -5.52 14.72 21.50
CA LEU A 262 -4.81 15.66 20.61
C LEU A 262 -3.62 15.02 19.89
N TRP A 263 -3.06 13.95 20.44
CA TRP A 263 -1.89 13.32 19.84
C TRP A 263 -2.26 12.47 18.62
N ASP A 264 -1.77 12.86 17.45
CA ASP A 264 -1.99 12.20 16.17
C ASP A 264 -0.68 11.79 15.46
N GLY A 265 0.48 11.95 16.13
CA GLY A 265 1.80 11.65 15.58
C GLY A 265 2.54 12.87 15.02
N ASP A 266 1.90 14.04 14.99
CA ASP A 266 2.49 15.30 14.53
C ASP A 266 3.04 16.10 15.72
N ILE A 267 4.37 16.09 15.87
CA ILE A 267 5.05 16.74 16.99
C ILE A 267 5.04 18.26 16.88
N ASP A 268 5.02 18.80 15.68
CA ASP A 268 5.01 20.24 15.48
C ASP A 268 3.64 20.82 15.83
N LYS A 269 2.58 20.10 15.46
CA LYS A 269 1.22 20.42 15.86
C LYS A 269 1.04 20.33 17.38
N TRP A 270 1.62 19.30 18.02
CA TRP A 270 1.63 19.17 19.47
C TRP A 270 2.30 20.35 20.16
N LYS A 271 3.51 20.74 19.71
CA LYS A 271 4.24 21.90 20.24
C LYS A 271 3.50 23.22 19.97
N ALA A 272 2.92 23.39 18.78
CA ALA A 272 2.13 24.57 18.42
C ALA A 272 0.88 24.75 19.30
N ALA A 273 0.32 23.66 19.82
CA ALA A 273 -0.76 23.69 20.81
C ALA A 273 -0.28 24.01 22.24
N GLY A 274 0.99 24.41 22.41
CA GLY A 274 1.56 24.75 23.71
C GLY A 274 1.80 23.56 24.65
N LYS A 275 1.81 22.35 24.09
CA LYS A 275 1.95 21.10 24.84
C LYS A 275 3.41 20.73 25.08
N LYS A 276 3.69 20.12 26.25
CA LYS A 276 5.04 19.74 26.66
C LYS A 276 5.52 18.47 25.97
N VAL A 277 6.82 18.42 25.74
CA VAL A 277 7.57 17.23 25.37
C VAL A 277 8.52 16.85 26.50
N VAL A 278 8.82 15.57 26.60
CA VAL A 278 9.78 15.00 27.56
C VAL A 278 10.98 14.52 26.76
N VAL A 279 12.18 14.99 27.13
CA VAL A 279 13.44 14.51 26.53
C VAL A 279 13.80 13.18 27.23
N TYR A 280 14.05 12.17 26.43
CA TYR A 280 14.43 10.84 26.87
C TYR A 280 15.95 10.63 26.82
N ARG A 281 16.59 11.19 25.80
CA ARG A 281 18.04 11.11 25.55
C ARG A 281 18.49 12.33 24.76
N THR A 282 19.74 12.70 24.92
CA THR A 282 20.47 13.68 24.13
C THR A 282 21.67 13.03 23.49
#